data_6005e4a135ddc024c591dadc58dee6c6
#
_entry.id   6005e4a135ddc024c591dadc58dee6c6
#
_cell.length_a   1.000
_cell.length_b   1.000
_cell.length_c   1.000
_cell.angle_alpha   90.00
_cell.angle_beta   90.00
_cell.angle_gamma   90.00
#
_symmetry.space_group_name_H-M   'P 1'
#
loop_
_entity.id
_entity.type
_entity.pdbx_description
1 polymer ?
#
loop_
_entity_poly.entity_id
_entity_poly.type
_entity_poly.pdbx_seq_one_letter_code
_entity_poly.pdbx_strand_id
1 'polypeptide(L)'
;GTLVDGHNRYEICMRHRIPFSVTEVDFYCREEAIAWICANQLGRRNLSEGTRKYLIGKQYDSEKFVSKIKNPSGLNQYSLPVSPRPDKQDSPDTSRHRTADRIADENCISAGTVEKYAVFSRAVDKIADAEPALGSKILSGQYKVSHKNIVALSKLEPAEMRKVDRKIRRMQQQPFVQFKKTRTAINRTLEQPLSGASQSIKDMPVFDPDADITGLTLTIPSWTGSIHRIQTKTDLSIISSAARSALVRELHVLVDKACEMLQILEEE
;
A
#
# COMPACT_ATOMS: atom_id res chain seq x y z
N GLY A 1 -9.69 -21.37 29.49
CA GLY A 1 -9.85 -20.78 28.17
C GLY A 1 -9.30 -19.37 28.14
N THR A 2 -8.81 -18.93 26.98
CA THR A 2 -8.30 -17.58 26.77
C THR A 2 -9.25 -16.82 25.85
N LEU A 3 -9.66 -15.60 26.24
CA LEU A 3 -10.53 -14.77 25.39
C LEU A 3 -9.68 -14.19 24.23
N VAL A 4 -10.04 -14.52 22.99
CA VAL A 4 -9.30 -14.09 21.80
C VAL A 4 -9.96 -12.91 21.07
N ASP A 5 -11.27 -12.71 21.21
CA ASP A 5 -12.02 -11.55 20.72
C ASP A 5 -13.14 -11.15 21.68
N GLY A 6 -13.66 -9.96 21.53
CA GLY A 6 -14.81 -9.47 22.29
C GLY A 6 -14.50 -8.99 23.71
N HIS A 7 -13.27 -8.63 24.05
CA HIS A 7 -12.88 -8.18 25.40
C HIS A 7 -13.79 -7.08 25.96
N ASN A 8 -14.08 -6.04 25.18
CA ASN A 8 -14.98 -4.96 25.62
C ASN A 8 -16.41 -5.44 25.85
N ARG A 9 -16.92 -6.32 24.96
CA ARG A 9 -18.26 -6.90 25.12
C ARG A 9 -18.32 -7.75 26.38
N TYR A 10 -17.32 -8.59 26.59
CA TYR A 10 -17.21 -9.41 27.80
C TYR A 10 -17.18 -8.55 29.05
N GLU A 11 -16.35 -7.51 29.10
CA GLU A 11 -16.25 -6.60 30.26
C GLU A 11 -17.58 -5.89 30.54
N ILE A 12 -18.26 -5.40 29.50
CA ILE A 12 -19.57 -4.74 29.63
C ILE A 12 -20.63 -5.75 30.18
N CYS A 13 -20.68 -6.94 29.59
CA CYS A 13 -21.65 -7.97 30.03
C CYS A 13 -21.41 -8.38 31.48
N MET A 14 -20.15 -8.57 31.88
CA MET A 14 -19.82 -8.88 33.28
C MET A 14 -20.18 -7.74 34.21
N ARG A 15 -19.86 -6.48 33.84
CA ARG A 15 -20.19 -5.30 34.68
C ARG A 15 -21.67 -5.10 34.88
N HIS A 16 -22.46 -5.31 33.84
CA HIS A 16 -23.89 -5.05 33.86
C HIS A 16 -24.72 -6.32 34.03
N ARG A 17 -24.10 -7.48 34.30
CA ARG A 17 -24.75 -8.79 34.48
C ARG A 17 -25.68 -9.15 33.32
N ILE A 18 -25.25 -8.82 32.09
CA ILE A 18 -25.98 -9.16 30.87
C ILE A 18 -25.60 -10.60 30.46
N PRO A 19 -26.58 -11.48 30.21
CA PRO A 19 -26.27 -12.83 29.75
C PRO A 19 -25.63 -12.79 28.36
N PHE A 20 -24.64 -13.64 28.13
CA PHE A 20 -23.93 -13.76 26.85
C PHE A 20 -23.58 -15.22 26.57
N SER A 21 -23.39 -15.55 25.31
CA SER A 21 -22.89 -16.84 24.87
C SER A 21 -21.41 -16.72 24.45
N VAL A 22 -20.70 -17.82 24.60
CA VAL A 22 -19.29 -17.95 24.20
C VAL A 22 -19.21 -19.02 23.13
N THR A 23 -18.46 -18.74 22.05
CA THR A 23 -18.10 -19.73 21.05
C THR A 23 -16.65 -20.13 21.28
N GLU A 24 -16.41 -21.40 21.51
CA GLU A 24 -15.06 -21.94 21.65
C GLU A 24 -14.47 -22.24 20.28
N VAL A 25 -13.20 -21.89 20.11
CA VAL A 25 -12.43 -22.13 18.86
C VAL A 25 -11.10 -22.75 19.25
N ASP A 26 -10.81 -23.93 18.67
CA ASP A 26 -9.55 -24.59 18.88
C ASP A 26 -8.49 -24.12 17.89
N PHE A 27 -7.29 -23.83 18.40
CA PHE A 27 -6.13 -23.45 17.61
C PHE A 27 -4.99 -24.44 17.84
N TYR A 28 -4.34 -24.84 16.77
CA TYR A 28 -3.20 -25.75 16.84
C TYR A 28 -1.98 -25.12 17.55
N CYS A 29 -1.80 -23.81 17.37
CA CYS A 29 -0.72 -23.06 17.99
C CYS A 29 -1.11 -21.59 18.17
N ARG A 30 -0.27 -20.85 18.92
CA ARG A 30 -0.48 -19.42 19.17
C ARG A 30 -0.53 -18.59 17.87
N GLU A 31 0.28 -18.92 16.88
CA GLU A 31 0.37 -18.22 15.61
C GLU A 31 -0.92 -18.37 14.80
N GLU A 32 -1.57 -19.53 14.87
CA GLU A 32 -2.87 -19.73 14.23
C GLU A 32 -3.94 -18.83 14.87
N ALA A 33 -3.93 -18.71 16.20
CA ALA A 33 -4.81 -17.78 16.89
C ALA A 33 -4.53 -16.32 16.50
N ILE A 34 -3.25 -15.93 16.35
CA ILE A 34 -2.87 -14.57 15.90
C ILE A 34 -3.38 -14.32 14.47
N ALA A 35 -3.22 -15.28 13.56
CA ALA A 35 -3.71 -15.16 12.19
C ALA A 35 -5.23 -14.97 12.17
N TRP A 36 -5.96 -15.77 12.93
CA TRP A 36 -7.41 -15.67 13.08
C TRP A 36 -7.86 -14.31 13.64
N ILE A 37 -7.18 -13.83 14.69
CA ILE A 37 -7.45 -12.50 15.28
C ILE A 37 -7.21 -11.40 14.23
N CYS A 38 -6.10 -11.46 13.49
CA CYS A 38 -5.80 -10.48 12.45
C CYS A 38 -6.87 -10.45 11.37
N ALA A 39 -7.30 -11.61 10.86
CA ALA A 39 -8.35 -11.72 9.86
C ALA A 39 -9.68 -11.11 10.37
N ASN A 40 -10.09 -11.42 11.58
CA ASN A 40 -11.31 -10.85 12.17
C ASN A 40 -11.22 -9.33 12.39
N GLN A 41 -10.07 -8.82 12.81
CA GLN A 41 -9.86 -7.39 12.99
C GLN A 41 -9.92 -6.63 11.65
N LEU A 42 -9.48 -7.24 10.53
CA LEU A 42 -9.54 -6.64 9.20
C LEU A 42 -10.98 -6.37 8.72
N GLY A 43 -11.97 -7.11 9.21
CA GLY A 43 -13.39 -6.86 8.94
C GLY A 43 -13.97 -5.61 9.63
N ARG A 44 -13.23 -4.93 10.49
CA ARG A 44 -13.73 -3.74 11.21
C ARG A 44 -13.73 -2.50 10.30
N ARG A 45 -14.77 -1.68 10.42
CA ARG A 45 -14.95 -0.47 9.57
C ARG A 45 -13.96 0.64 9.87
N ASN A 46 -13.48 0.77 11.12
CA ASN A 46 -12.71 1.93 11.59
C ASN A 46 -11.23 1.59 11.82
N LEU A 47 -10.59 0.97 10.82
CA LEU A 47 -9.16 0.71 10.87
C LEU A 47 -8.37 1.85 10.24
N SER A 48 -7.31 2.31 10.93
CA SER A 48 -6.34 3.19 10.29
C SER A 48 -5.60 2.43 9.18
N GLU A 49 -5.08 3.15 8.20
CA GLU A 49 -4.27 2.55 7.13
C GLU A 49 -3.02 1.84 7.70
N GLY A 50 -2.40 2.41 8.74
CA GLY A 50 -1.27 1.81 9.45
C GLY A 50 -1.64 0.48 10.10
N THR A 51 -2.77 0.45 10.81
CA THR A 51 -3.28 -0.79 11.45
C THR A 51 -3.65 -1.84 10.41
N ARG A 52 -4.29 -1.45 9.30
CA ARG A 52 -4.63 -2.39 8.22
C ARG A 52 -3.37 -3.04 7.62
N LYS A 53 -2.35 -2.26 7.29
CA LYS A 53 -1.06 -2.77 6.80
C LYS A 53 -0.40 -3.72 7.79
N TYR A 54 -0.44 -3.37 9.07
CA TYR A 54 0.10 -4.19 10.15
C TYR A 54 -0.60 -5.53 10.26
N LEU A 55 -1.94 -5.54 10.29
CA LEU A 55 -2.74 -6.75 10.44
C LEU A 55 -2.56 -7.71 9.26
N ILE A 56 -2.57 -7.21 8.02
CA ILE A 56 -2.31 -8.02 6.81
C ILE A 56 -0.92 -8.65 6.88
N GLY A 57 0.10 -7.87 7.21
CA GLY A 57 1.48 -8.39 7.33
C GLY A 57 1.63 -9.40 8.45
N LYS A 58 0.99 -9.17 9.60
CA LYS A 58 1.01 -10.08 10.76
C LYS A 58 0.28 -11.40 10.46
N GLN A 59 -0.88 -11.32 9.81
CA GLN A 59 -1.63 -12.49 9.35
C GLN A 59 -0.75 -13.36 8.44
N TYR A 60 -0.12 -12.73 7.44
CA TYR A 60 0.75 -13.44 6.51
C TYR A 60 1.91 -14.16 7.19
N ASP A 61 2.65 -13.48 8.07
CA ASP A 61 3.79 -14.08 8.79
C ASP A 61 3.32 -15.25 9.69
N SER A 62 2.19 -15.09 10.37
CA SER A 62 1.61 -16.11 11.26
C SER A 62 1.15 -17.34 10.48
N GLU A 63 0.43 -17.18 9.38
CA GLU A 63 -0.01 -18.30 8.55
C GLU A 63 1.14 -19.03 7.87
N LYS A 64 2.14 -18.28 7.42
CA LYS A 64 3.37 -18.88 6.85
C LYS A 64 4.12 -19.71 7.88
N PHE A 65 4.13 -19.29 9.14
CA PHE A 65 4.71 -20.07 10.25
C PHE A 65 3.90 -21.33 10.50
N VAL A 66 2.57 -21.25 10.58
CA VAL A 66 1.68 -22.41 10.75
C VAL A 66 1.86 -23.41 9.60
N SER A 67 1.94 -22.93 8.36
CA SER A 67 2.18 -23.79 7.20
C SER A 67 3.49 -24.56 7.29
N LYS A 68 4.54 -23.95 7.83
CA LYS A 68 5.83 -24.62 8.05
C LYS A 68 5.76 -25.72 9.13
N ILE A 69 4.98 -25.49 10.17
CA ILE A 69 4.80 -26.49 11.24
C ILE A 69 3.95 -27.65 10.74
N LYS A 70 2.83 -27.37 10.05
CA LYS A 70 1.93 -28.40 9.51
C LYS A 70 2.59 -29.22 8.39
N ASN A 71 3.53 -28.63 7.65
CA ASN A 71 4.26 -29.28 6.55
C ASN A 71 5.78 -29.09 6.73
N PRO A 72 6.42 -29.77 7.70
CA PRO A 72 7.84 -29.63 7.97
C PRO A 72 8.73 -30.13 6.83
N SER A 73 8.24 -31.08 6.02
CA SER A 73 8.86 -31.47 4.77
C SER A 73 8.38 -30.57 3.66
N GLY A 74 8.93 -29.36 3.59
CA GLY A 74 8.79 -28.53 2.39
C GLY A 74 9.29 -29.34 1.20
N LEU A 75 8.38 -29.96 0.44
CA LEU A 75 8.72 -30.62 -0.83
C LEU A 75 9.36 -29.54 -1.70
N ASN A 76 10.68 -29.60 -1.77
CA ASN A 76 11.45 -28.79 -2.67
C ASN A 76 10.90 -29.09 -4.08
N GLN A 77 10.44 -28.08 -4.81
CA GLN A 77 9.87 -28.25 -6.16
C GLN A 77 10.80 -29.02 -7.10
N TYR A 78 12.08 -29.14 -6.73
CA TYR A 78 13.10 -29.93 -7.41
C TYR A 78 13.20 -31.40 -6.95
N SER A 79 12.45 -31.81 -5.91
CA SER A 79 12.49 -33.18 -5.35
C SER A 79 11.37 -34.08 -5.87
N LEU A 80 10.52 -33.60 -6.74
CA LEU A 80 9.51 -34.43 -7.40
C LEU A 80 10.19 -35.23 -8.54
N PRO A 81 10.13 -36.56 -8.55
CA PRO A 81 10.52 -37.33 -9.72
C PRO A 81 9.66 -36.87 -10.90
N VAL A 82 10.31 -36.53 -12.01
CA VAL A 82 9.64 -36.16 -13.26
C VAL A 82 8.92 -37.40 -13.77
N SER A 83 7.66 -37.59 -13.40
CA SER A 83 6.79 -38.54 -14.08
C SER A 83 6.41 -37.94 -15.45
N PRO A 84 6.47 -38.74 -16.53
CA PRO A 84 6.08 -38.28 -17.85
C PRO A 84 4.62 -37.86 -17.81
N ARG A 85 4.33 -36.66 -18.34
CA ARG A 85 2.99 -36.05 -18.41
C ARG A 85 2.09 -36.98 -19.22
N PRO A 86 0.99 -37.48 -18.68
CA PRO A 86 -0.16 -37.82 -19.49
C PRO A 86 -0.93 -36.55 -19.86
N ASP A 87 -1.53 -36.57 -21.04
CA ASP A 87 -2.23 -35.49 -21.70
C ASP A 87 -3.24 -34.75 -20.84
N LYS A 88 -3.39 -33.47 -21.20
CA LYS A 88 -4.35 -32.52 -20.66
C LYS A 88 -5.74 -33.11 -20.54
N GLN A 89 -6.19 -33.36 -19.34
CA GLN A 89 -7.60 -33.39 -18.99
C GLN A 89 -7.82 -32.36 -17.87
N ASP A 90 -8.78 -31.48 -18.12
CA ASP A 90 -9.24 -30.42 -17.23
C ASP A 90 -9.60 -30.99 -15.86
N SER A 91 -8.70 -30.87 -14.92
CA SER A 91 -8.99 -31.04 -13.49
C SER A 91 -9.19 -29.67 -12.89
N PRO A 92 -10.24 -29.45 -12.07
CA PRO A 92 -10.42 -28.17 -11.42
C PRO A 92 -9.23 -27.87 -10.56
N ASP A 93 -8.66 -26.73 -10.83
CA ASP A 93 -7.57 -25.96 -10.25
C ASP A 93 -7.25 -26.27 -8.78
N THR A 94 -6.37 -27.24 -8.53
CA THR A 94 -5.60 -27.35 -7.29
C THR A 94 -4.30 -26.59 -7.42
N SER A 95 -4.35 -25.37 -7.97
CA SER A 95 -3.25 -24.44 -7.82
C SER A 95 -3.15 -24.17 -6.31
N ARG A 96 -2.09 -24.65 -5.68
CA ARG A 96 -1.73 -24.34 -4.29
C ARG A 96 -1.51 -22.83 -4.24
N HIS A 97 -2.59 -22.08 -4.02
CA HIS A 97 -2.51 -20.64 -3.84
C HIS A 97 -1.49 -20.38 -2.73
N ARG A 98 -0.43 -19.67 -3.08
CA ARG A 98 0.54 -19.23 -2.06
C ARG A 98 -0.22 -18.45 -1.02
N THR A 99 0.12 -18.57 0.26
CA THR A 99 -0.51 -17.80 1.33
C THR A 99 -0.59 -16.30 1.00
N ALA A 100 0.43 -15.78 0.31
CA ALA A 100 0.45 -14.39 -0.14
C ALA A 100 -0.63 -14.07 -1.18
N ASP A 101 -0.89 -14.98 -2.13
CA ASP A 101 -1.89 -14.79 -3.18
C ASP A 101 -3.30 -14.79 -2.59
N ARG A 102 -3.61 -15.74 -1.69
CA ARG A 102 -4.90 -15.82 -1.02
C ARG A 102 -5.19 -14.54 -0.19
N ILE A 103 -4.23 -14.11 0.65
CA ILE A 103 -4.40 -12.88 1.46
C ILE A 103 -4.49 -11.64 0.57
N ALA A 104 -3.81 -11.64 -0.58
CA ALA A 104 -3.88 -10.57 -1.56
C ALA A 104 -5.28 -10.44 -2.16
N ASP A 105 -5.88 -11.57 -2.57
CA ASP A 105 -7.23 -11.64 -3.12
C ASP A 105 -8.28 -11.21 -2.08
N GLU A 106 -8.19 -11.72 -0.84
CA GLU A 106 -9.07 -11.34 0.27
C GLU A 106 -9.06 -9.83 0.57
N ASN A 107 -7.93 -9.17 0.35
CA ASN A 107 -7.75 -7.75 0.66
C ASN A 107 -7.72 -6.83 -0.57
N CYS A 108 -7.93 -7.36 -1.77
CA CYS A 108 -7.88 -6.64 -3.05
C CYS A 108 -6.54 -5.89 -3.26
N ILE A 109 -5.41 -6.55 -2.98
CA ILE A 109 -4.06 -6.03 -3.15
C ILE A 109 -3.18 -7.04 -3.88
N SER A 110 -1.96 -6.68 -4.29
CA SER A 110 -1.03 -7.64 -4.89
C SER A 110 -0.27 -8.46 -3.85
N ALA A 111 0.14 -9.68 -4.18
CA ALA A 111 0.95 -10.55 -3.33
C ALA A 111 2.27 -9.87 -2.88
N GLY A 112 2.93 -9.13 -3.78
CA GLY A 112 4.11 -8.34 -3.43
C GLY A 112 3.82 -7.22 -2.42
N THR A 113 2.58 -6.73 -2.35
CA THR A 113 2.15 -5.78 -1.32
C THR A 113 1.97 -6.47 0.03
N VAL A 114 1.44 -7.70 0.06
CA VAL A 114 1.33 -8.51 1.28
C VAL A 114 2.72 -8.75 1.89
N GLU A 115 3.71 -9.11 1.07
CA GLU A 115 5.09 -9.30 1.52
C GLU A 115 5.73 -8.02 2.08
N LYS A 116 5.47 -6.87 1.43
CA LYS A 116 5.90 -5.55 1.96
C LYS A 116 5.24 -5.25 3.30
N TYR A 117 3.97 -5.60 3.47
CA TYR A 117 3.26 -5.39 4.73
C TYR A 117 3.78 -6.33 5.84
N ALA A 118 4.28 -7.52 5.51
CA ALA A 118 4.98 -8.38 6.47
C ALA A 118 6.29 -7.74 6.97
N VAL A 119 7.05 -7.11 6.09
CA VAL A 119 8.25 -6.34 6.49
C VAL A 119 7.86 -5.17 7.40
N PHE A 120 6.76 -4.48 7.08
CA PHE A 120 6.22 -3.39 7.89
C PHE A 120 5.80 -3.86 9.29
N SER A 121 5.03 -4.97 9.39
CA SER A 121 4.55 -5.48 10.67
C SER A 121 5.70 -5.87 11.60
N ARG A 122 6.71 -6.57 11.08
CA ARG A 122 7.92 -6.91 11.83
C ARG A 122 8.70 -5.70 12.31
N ALA A 123 8.76 -4.65 11.48
CA ALA A 123 9.41 -3.40 11.87
C ALA A 123 8.63 -2.69 12.99
N VAL A 124 7.29 -2.66 12.91
CA VAL A 124 6.43 -2.08 13.94
C VAL A 124 6.51 -2.88 15.24
N ASP A 125 6.55 -4.21 15.20
CA ASP A 125 6.74 -5.06 16.38
C ASP A 125 8.02 -4.67 17.11
N LYS A 126 9.16 -4.58 16.42
CA LYS A 126 10.44 -4.16 17.01
C LYS A 126 10.38 -2.77 17.63
N ILE A 127 9.68 -1.84 16.99
CA ILE A 127 9.49 -0.49 17.53
C ILE A 127 8.61 -0.53 18.78
N ALA A 128 7.55 -1.33 18.77
CA ALA A 128 6.63 -1.46 19.90
C ALA A 128 7.27 -2.15 21.09
N ASP A 129 8.16 -3.12 20.86
CA ASP A 129 8.95 -3.78 21.91
C ASP A 129 9.92 -2.80 22.61
N ALA A 130 10.54 -1.91 21.82
CA ALA A 130 11.46 -0.90 22.34
C ALA A 130 10.73 0.31 22.94
N GLU A 131 9.68 0.80 22.30
CA GLU A 131 8.89 1.99 22.65
C GLU A 131 7.40 1.79 22.32
N PRO A 132 6.61 1.20 23.23
CA PRO A 132 5.19 0.88 22.99
C PRO A 132 4.35 2.09 22.58
N ALA A 133 4.63 3.25 23.16
CA ALA A 133 3.93 4.50 22.87
C ALA A 133 4.17 4.97 21.43
N LEU A 134 5.36 4.76 20.88
CA LEU A 134 5.70 5.11 19.51
C LEU A 134 5.01 4.17 18.50
N GLY A 135 5.04 2.86 18.78
CA GLY A 135 4.32 1.85 18.00
C GLY A 135 2.81 2.17 17.89
N SER A 136 2.17 2.47 19.02
CA SER A 136 0.76 2.84 19.08
C SER A 136 0.44 4.09 18.24
N LYS A 137 1.27 5.12 18.26
CA LYS A 137 1.08 6.36 17.47
C LYS A 137 1.26 6.14 15.96
N ILE A 138 2.16 5.23 15.57
CA ILE A 138 2.34 4.83 14.18
C ILE A 138 1.10 4.08 13.68
N LEU A 139 0.61 3.12 14.45
CA LEU A 139 -0.55 2.31 14.10
C LEU A 139 -1.84 3.13 14.06
N SER A 140 -2.05 4.04 15.03
CA SER A 140 -3.21 4.93 15.05
C SER A 140 -3.24 5.97 13.92
N GLY A 141 -2.12 6.15 13.20
CA GLY A 141 -2.00 7.14 12.14
C GLY A 141 -1.72 8.56 12.65
N GLN A 142 -1.51 8.74 13.96
CA GLN A 142 -1.08 10.04 14.51
C GLN A 142 0.25 10.49 13.91
N TYR A 143 1.16 9.54 13.67
CA TYR A 143 2.42 9.79 12.98
C TYR A 143 2.37 9.30 11.55
N LYS A 144 2.35 10.21 10.58
CA LYS A 144 2.43 9.88 9.16
C LYS A 144 3.88 9.59 8.76
N VAL A 145 4.31 8.37 8.95
CA VAL A 145 5.67 7.92 8.63
C VAL A 145 5.66 7.00 7.42
N SER A 146 6.58 7.22 6.48
CA SER A 146 6.68 6.35 5.30
C SER A 146 7.17 4.95 5.67
N HIS A 147 6.80 3.95 4.86
CA HIS A 147 7.24 2.56 5.05
C HIS A 147 8.77 2.43 5.20
N LYS A 148 9.53 3.11 4.33
CA LYS A 148 11.00 3.10 4.39
C LYS A 148 11.53 3.64 5.72
N ASN A 149 10.92 4.72 6.23
CA ASN A 149 11.34 5.33 7.49
C ASN A 149 10.99 4.45 8.70
N ILE A 150 9.87 3.71 8.65
CA ILE A 150 9.52 2.75 9.71
C ILE A 150 10.52 1.60 9.76
N VAL A 151 10.89 1.06 8.60
CA VAL A 151 11.93 0.03 8.51
C VAL A 151 13.30 0.56 8.95
N ALA A 152 13.64 1.80 8.64
CA ALA A 152 14.87 2.43 9.12
C ALA A 152 14.83 2.65 10.64
N LEU A 153 13.70 3.13 11.16
CA LEU A 153 13.49 3.37 12.60
C LEU A 153 13.62 2.07 13.42
N SER A 154 13.10 0.95 12.91
CA SER A 154 13.20 -0.36 13.58
C SER A 154 14.64 -0.91 13.71
N LYS A 155 15.60 -0.29 13.02
CA LYS A 155 17.02 -0.67 13.09
C LYS A 155 17.82 0.17 14.08
N LEU A 156 17.21 1.25 14.62
CA LEU A 156 17.85 2.14 15.57
C LEU A 156 17.83 1.54 16.99
N GLU A 157 18.77 1.97 17.80
CA GLU A 157 18.78 1.68 19.23
C GLU A 157 17.61 2.37 19.95
N PRO A 158 17.08 1.79 21.04
CA PRO A 158 15.95 2.37 21.79
C PRO A 158 16.15 3.83 22.21
N ALA A 159 17.37 4.20 22.59
CA ALA A 159 17.71 5.56 22.96
C ALA A 159 17.57 6.56 21.80
N GLU A 160 17.90 6.12 20.59
CA GLU A 160 17.74 6.92 19.37
C GLU A 160 16.27 7.01 18.95
N MET A 161 15.51 5.92 19.07
CA MET A 161 14.05 5.92 18.83
C MET A 161 13.35 6.96 19.71
N ARG A 162 13.74 7.08 21.00
CA ARG A 162 13.21 8.12 21.90
C ARG A 162 13.57 9.54 21.47
N LYS A 163 14.76 9.74 20.91
CA LYS A 163 15.14 11.05 20.36
C LYS A 163 14.28 11.41 19.14
N VAL A 164 14.00 10.43 18.27
CA VAL A 164 13.14 10.60 17.09
C VAL A 164 11.69 10.90 17.52
N ASP A 165 11.11 10.16 18.48
CA ASP A 165 9.76 10.45 19.02
C ASP A 165 9.66 11.88 19.55
N ARG A 166 10.64 12.31 20.36
CA ARG A 166 10.70 13.70 20.87
C ARG A 166 10.77 14.73 19.74
N LYS A 167 11.55 14.45 18.68
CA LYS A 167 11.67 15.34 17.54
C LYS A 167 10.36 15.44 16.76
N ILE A 168 9.68 14.31 16.50
CA ILE A 168 8.39 14.27 15.82
C ILE A 168 7.34 15.05 16.62
N ARG A 169 7.26 14.86 17.95
CA ARG A 169 6.34 15.62 18.81
C ARG A 169 6.58 17.11 18.72
N ARG A 170 7.83 17.57 18.76
CA ARG A 170 8.15 19.00 18.62
C ARG A 170 7.72 19.54 17.25
N MET A 171 7.92 18.75 16.18
CA MET A 171 7.50 19.16 14.83
C MET A 171 5.97 19.23 14.66
N GLN A 172 5.22 18.37 15.36
CA GLN A 172 3.74 18.43 15.35
C GLN A 172 3.17 19.57 16.20
N GLN A 173 3.89 20.04 17.20
CA GLN A 173 3.50 21.17 18.04
C GLN A 173 3.82 22.52 17.41
N GLN A 174 4.66 22.56 16.37
CA GLN A 174 4.94 23.79 15.64
C GLN A 174 3.87 23.98 14.55
N PRO A 175 3.29 25.20 14.44
CA PRO A 175 2.37 25.49 13.34
C PRO A 175 3.11 25.29 12.02
N PHE A 176 2.45 24.62 11.12
CA PHE A 176 2.85 24.16 9.80
C PHE A 176 4.03 24.92 9.17
N VAL A 177 5.25 24.40 9.34
CA VAL A 177 6.39 24.88 8.56
C VAL A 177 6.34 24.18 7.21
N GLN A 178 6.02 24.92 6.17
CA GLN A 178 6.11 24.42 4.79
C GLN A 178 7.54 23.92 4.55
N PHE A 179 7.69 22.61 4.35
CA PHE A 179 8.92 22.08 3.78
C PHE A 179 9.05 22.62 2.34
N LYS A 180 9.82 23.66 2.14
CA LYS A 180 10.35 23.95 0.81
C LYS A 180 11.14 22.70 0.40
N LYS A 181 10.66 21.99 -0.63
CA LYS A 181 11.49 21.00 -1.32
C LYS A 181 12.75 21.75 -1.75
N THR A 182 13.85 21.44 -1.11
CA THR A 182 15.17 21.91 -1.59
C THR A 182 15.41 21.14 -2.88
N ARG A 183 15.00 21.73 -3.98
CA ARG A 183 15.52 21.37 -5.29
C ARG A 183 17.02 21.62 -5.20
N THR A 184 17.79 20.57 -5.31
CA THR A 184 19.24 20.59 -5.38
C THR A 184 19.66 21.68 -6.35
N ALA A 185 20.47 22.60 -5.86
CA ALA A 185 20.94 23.75 -6.60
C ALA A 185 21.77 23.31 -7.81
N ILE A 186 21.18 23.44 -8.99
CA ILE A 186 21.92 23.73 -10.21
C ILE A 186 21.26 25.01 -10.73
N ASN A 187 21.80 26.11 -10.30
CA ASN A 187 21.89 27.44 -10.89
C ASN A 187 22.04 28.48 -9.77
N ARG A 188 23.23 28.56 -9.21
CA ARG A 188 23.73 29.78 -8.59
C ARG A 188 24.50 30.53 -9.66
N THR A 189 23.84 31.46 -10.27
CA THR A 189 24.53 32.69 -10.73
C THR A 189 23.46 33.75 -10.97
N LEU A 190 23.66 34.89 -10.29
CA LEU A 190 23.00 36.20 -10.47
C LEU A 190 21.54 36.30 -10.03
N GLU A 191 21.27 36.91 -8.86
CA GLU A 191 21.01 38.33 -8.70
C GLU A 191 20.82 38.69 -7.21
N GLN A 192 21.20 39.89 -6.84
CA GLN A 192 21.25 40.47 -5.51
C GLN A 192 19.86 40.89 -5.00
N PRO A 193 19.71 41.14 -3.67
CA PRO A 193 18.42 41.36 -3.04
C PRO A 193 17.97 42.80 -3.13
N LEU A 194 16.70 43.01 -3.45
CA LEU A 194 16.01 44.25 -3.14
C LEU A 194 15.08 44.04 -1.93
N SER A 195 15.27 44.93 -1.01
CA SER A 195 14.66 45.04 0.30
C SER A 195 13.15 45.19 0.29
N GLY A 196 12.51 44.60 1.30
CA GLY A 196 11.35 45.15 1.97
C GLY A 196 10.02 45.07 1.23
N ALA A 197 9.24 44.02 1.51
CA ALA A 197 7.80 44.10 1.44
C ALA A 197 7.15 43.11 2.43
N SER A 198 6.22 43.62 3.19
CA SER A 198 5.34 42.95 4.14
C SER A 198 4.75 41.66 3.61
N GLN A 199 4.72 40.64 4.46
CA GLN A 199 4.06 39.37 4.17
C GLN A 199 2.56 39.60 4.07
N SER A 200 2.03 39.67 2.85
CA SER A 200 0.61 39.54 2.59
C SER A 200 0.19 38.09 2.74
N ILE A 201 -0.94 37.86 3.36
CA ILE A 201 -1.69 36.61 3.38
C ILE A 201 -1.76 36.09 1.94
N LYS A 202 -1.30 34.88 1.68
CA LYS A 202 -1.41 34.27 0.36
C LYS A 202 -2.88 34.16 0.01
N ASP A 203 -3.30 34.96 -0.95
CA ASP A 203 -4.57 34.79 -1.60
C ASP A 203 -4.75 33.36 -2.09
N MET A 204 -5.99 32.88 -2.04
CA MET A 204 -6.33 31.60 -2.69
C MET A 204 -5.80 31.62 -4.12
N PRO A 205 -5.28 30.48 -4.64
CA PRO A 205 -4.82 30.45 -6.02
C PRO A 205 -5.95 30.97 -6.90
N VAL A 206 -5.68 32.04 -7.59
CA VAL A 206 -6.58 32.57 -8.63
C VAL A 206 -6.78 31.45 -9.64
N PHE A 207 -8.02 31.20 -10.03
CA PHE A 207 -8.33 30.24 -11.09
C PHE A 207 -7.52 30.65 -12.32
N ASP A 208 -6.60 29.79 -12.71
CA ASP A 208 -5.78 29.95 -13.91
C ASP A 208 -6.44 29.09 -15.01
N PRO A 209 -7.12 29.70 -15.98
CA PRO A 209 -7.77 28.98 -17.06
C PRO A 209 -6.79 28.18 -17.92
N ASP A 210 -5.50 28.56 -17.90
CA ASP A 210 -4.47 27.91 -18.70
C ASP A 210 -3.91 26.64 -18.00
N ALA A 211 -4.21 26.43 -16.71
CA ALA A 211 -3.67 25.30 -15.95
C ALA A 211 -4.08 23.95 -16.52
N ASP A 212 -5.34 23.79 -16.91
CA ASP A 212 -5.88 22.55 -17.47
C ASP A 212 -5.33 22.30 -18.89
N ILE A 213 -5.21 23.34 -19.69
CA ILE A 213 -4.62 23.27 -21.05
C ILE A 213 -3.12 22.93 -20.95
N THR A 214 -2.41 23.55 -20.01
CA THR A 214 -1.00 23.23 -19.75
C THR A 214 -0.83 21.78 -19.31
N GLY A 215 -1.74 21.28 -18.45
CA GLY A 215 -1.76 19.90 -18.01
C GLY A 215 -1.93 18.92 -19.19
N LEU A 216 -2.88 19.19 -20.08
CA LEU A 216 -3.11 18.40 -21.28
C LEU A 216 -1.89 18.45 -22.23
N THR A 217 -1.35 19.61 -22.49
CA THR A 217 -0.16 19.81 -23.33
C THR A 217 1.04 19.03 -22.85
N LEU A 218 1.23 18.90 -21.52
CA LEU A 218 2.33 18.11 -20.93
C LEU A 218 2.10 16.59 -21.04
N THR A 219 0.84 16.14 -21.16
CA THR A 219 0.51 14.70 -21.22
C THR A 219 0.55 14.14 -22.66
N ILE A 220 0.23 14.94 -23.67
CA ILE A 220 0.21 14.53 -25.08
C ILE A 220 1.56 13.92 -25.55
N PRO A 221 2.74 14.47 -25.23
CA PRO A 221 4.02 13.86 -25.61
C PRO A 221 4.23 12.47 -25.02
N SER A 222 3.68 12.20 -23.85
CA SER A 222 3.73 10.87 -23.25
C SER A 222 2.87 9.85 -24.02
N TRP A 223 1.69 10.25 -24.50
CA TRP A 223 0.82 9.40 -25.30
C TRP A 223 1.43 9.10 -26.67
N THR A 224 1.93 10.12 -27.36
CA THR A 224 2.59 9.95 -28.66
C THR A 224 3.84 9.08 -28.54
N GLY A 225 4.65 9.27 -27.48
CA GLY A 225 5.79 8.41 -27.18
C GLY A 225 5.40 6.95 -26.89
N SER A 226 4.26 6.71 -26.27
CA SER A 226 3.75 5.36 -26.00
C SER A 226 3.26 4.69 -27.29
N ILE A 227 2.54 5.40 -28.13
CA ILE A 227 2.09 4.91 -29.44
C ILE A 227 3.30 4.56 -30.32
N HIS A 228 4.28 5.47 -30.41
CA HIS A 228 5.49 5.24 -31.18
C HIS A 228 6.29 4.02 -30.69
N ARG A 229 6.35 3.81 -29.38
CA ARG A 229 7.02 2.66 -28.77
C ARG A 229 6.35 1.34 -29.14
N ILE A 230 5.02 1.31 -29.18
CA ILE A 230 4.25 0.12 -29.61
C ILE A 230 4.51 -0.14 -31.10
N GLN A 231 4.45 0.90 -31.94
CA GLN A 231 4.71 0.77 -33.37
C GLN A 231 6.10 0.22 -33.71
N THR A 232 7.12 0.60 -32.90
CA THR A 232 8.51 0.23 -33.17
C THR A 232 8.98 -1.04 -32.50
N LYS A 233 8.37 -1.42 -31.36
CA LYS A 233 8.85 -2.54 -30.52
C LYS A 233 7.93 -3.75 -30.50
N THR A 234 6.69 -3.61 -30.94
CA THR A 234 5.70 -4.70 -30.86
C THR A 234 5.37 -5.19 -32.26
N ASP A 235 5.50 -6.49 -32.47
CA ASP A 235 5.01 -7.10 -33.72
C ASP A 235 3.47 -7.19 -33.64
N LEU A 236 2.84 -6.28 -34.37
CA LEU A 236 1.38 -6.15 -34.41
C LEU A 236 0.68 -7.33 -35.14
N SER A 237 1.44 -8.22 -35.79
CA SER A 237 0.88 -9.41 -36.43
C SER A 237 0.53 -10.52 -35.45
N ILE A 238 1.20 -10.56 -34.28
CA ILE A 238 1.11 -11.63 -33.28
C ILE A 238 0.03 -11.33 -32.23
N ILE A 239 -0.50 -10.10 -32.17
CA ILE A 239 -1.50 -9.73 -31.15
C ILE A 239 -2.86 -10.40 -31.42
N SER A 240 -3.58 -10.74 -30.35
CA SER A 240 -4.92 -11.32 -30.46
C SER A 240 -5.91 -10.36 -31.16
N SER A 241 -6.89 -10.93 -31.86
CA SER A 241 -7.94 -10.14 -32.53
C SER A 241 -8.72 -9.25 -31.54
N ALA A 242 -8.97 -9.74 -30.32
CA ALA A 242 -9.63 -8.98 -29.26
C ALA A 242 -8.82 -7.74 -28.83
N ALA A 243 -7.52 -7.90 -28.62
CA ALA A 243 -6.63 -6.78 -28.25
C ALA A 243 -6.52 -5.76 -29.40
N ARG A 244 -6.44 -6.25 -30.65
CA ARG A 244 -6.43 -5.39 -31.83
C ARG A 244 -7.69 -4.55 -31.93
N SER A 245 -8.88 -5.19 -31.82
CA SER A 245 -10.17 -4.50 -31.90
C SER A 245 -10.34 -3.49 -30.76
N ALA A 246 -9.90 -3.81 -29.56
CA ALA A 246 -9.94 -2.88 -28.43
C ALA A 246 -9.03 -1.67 -28.68
N LEU A 247 -7.80 -1.87 -29.14
CA LEU A 247 -6.87 -0.78 -29.42
C LEU A 247 -7.39 0.13 -30.56
N VAL A 248 -7.95 -0.45 -31.62
CA VAL A 248 -8.53 0.32 -32.73
C VAL A 248 -9.66 1.21 -32.25
N ARG A 249 -10.57 0.67 -31.42
CA ARG A 249 -11.66 1.46 -30.83
C ARG A 249 -11.18 2.63 -30.04
N GLU A 250 -10.23 2.42 -29.11
CA GLU A 250 -9.72 3.49 -28.24
C GLU A 250 -8.93 4.54 -29.04
N LEU A 251 -8.20 4.12 -30.09
CA LEU A 251 -7.52 5.07 -30.97
C LEU A 251 -8.50 5.93 -31.77
N HIS A 252 -9.62 5.38 -32.25
CA HIS A 252 -10.65 6.18 -32.90
C HIS A 252 -11.23 7.22 -31.95
N VAL A 253 -11.61 6.82 -30.73
CA VAL A 253 -12.12 7.76 -29.72
C VAL A 253 -11.10 8.88 -29.42
N LEU A 254 -9.83 8.54 -29.33
CA LEU A 254 -8.77 9.54 -29.11
C LEU A 254 -8.65 10.51 -30.29
N VAL A 255 -8.68 10.00 -31.53
CA VAL A 255 -8.59 10.84 -32.75
C VAL A 255 -9.81 11.74 -32.84
N ASP A 256 -11.02 11.21 -32.64
CA ASP A 256 -12.26 12.01 -32.69
C ASP A 256 -12.22 13.16 -31.66
N LYS A 257 -11.82 12.89 -30.42
CA LYS A 257 -11.70 13.91 -29.38
C LYS A 257 -10.57 14.92 -29.65
N ALA A 258 -9.48 14.49 -30.23
CA ALA A 258 -8.40 15.38 -30.64
C ALA A 258 -8.84 16.30 -31.78
N CYS A 259 -9.56 15.78 -32.77
CA CYS A 259 -10.13 16.58 -33.86
C CYS A 259 -11.17 17.61 -33.38
N GLU A 260 -12.10 17.19 -32.50
CA GLU A 260 -13.06 18.13 -31.89
C GLU A 260 -12.34 19.29 -31.17
N MET A 261 -11.30 18.98 -30.39
CA MET A 261 -10.53 19.99 -29.67
C MET A 261 -9.77 20.94 -30.60
N LEU A 262 -9.18 20.41 -31.69
CA LEU A 262 -8.51 21.25 -32.69
C LEU A 262 -9.48 22.19 -33.39
N GLN A 263 -10.68 21.72 -33.74
CA GLN A 263 -11.72 22.56 -34.34
C GLN A 263 -12.08 23.74 -33.43
N ILE A 264 -12.29 23.48 -32.12
CA ILE A 264 -12.62 24.52 -31.15
C ILE A 264 -11.48 25.57 -31.05
N LEU A 265 -10.22 25.13 -31.10
CA LEU A 265 -9.06 26.02 -30.95
C LEU A 265 -8.73 26.79 -32.26
N GLU A 266 -9.15 26.31 -33.43
CA GLU A 266 -8.90 26.94 -34.74
C GLU A 266 -10.06 27.88 -35.15
N GLU A 267 -11.24 27.79 -34.51
CA GLU A 267 -12.40 28.65 -34.76
C GLU A 267 -12.33 29.98 -33.98
N GLU A 268 -11.40 30.18 -33.05
CA GLU A 268 -11.10 31.42 -32.36
C GLU A 268 -9.96 32.21 -33.05
#